data_3f9e1c49fd8934ee571349aa483c16c0
#
_entry.id   3f9e1c49fd8934ee571349aa483c16c0
#
_cell.length_a   1.000
_cell.length_b   1.000
_cell.length_c   1.000
_cell.angle_alpha   90.00
_cell.angle_beta   90.00
_cell.angle_gamma   90.00
#
_symmetry.space_group_name_H-M   'P 1'
#
loop_
_entity.id
_entity.type
_entity.pdbx_description
1 polymer ?
#
loop_
_entity_poly.entity_id
_entity_poly.type
_entity_poly.pdbx_seq_one_letter_code
_entity_poly.pdbx_strand_id
1 'polypeptide(L)'
;MLYLSLPVSDICNYRCRHCHIWMKEQRPDTLSRARRIELVQEFAHWNPSGYVVLPGGEVTLDMEELLAVAGACREAGLPCLIMTNGSRIDSLEVARTLVTSGVTFTSVSLDSHLAELHNFTRGLPTAFDETTRAIRLLAEARDLWAPATFRLCVTGVLFKENLPHFPAFVEFCRGLGAQNVDLQVLARTFSNAHETRDAFFEKHFWHTPEEKALARRHFTQFLTELDPTGEFLVKRPADLDWILRYVDDPDFATEEPICGSHQTNLIIDARGDGALCFNTQRILDDPFVGNAANLSLAELWRGGKAADDRAIMDRCTLNCGALNCHRRKSGAAVA
;
A
#
# COMPACT_ATOMS: atom_id res chain seq x y z
N MET A 1 15.78 -10.51 0.85
CA MET A 1 14.34 -10.15 0.86
C MET A 1 14.15 -9.04 1.88
N LEU A 2 13.53 -7.92 1.51
CA LEU A 2 13.35 -6.75 2.37
C LEU A 2 12.04 -6.81 3.14
N TYR A 3 10.94 -7.18 2.47
CA TYR A 3 9.66 -7.36 3.14
C TYR A 3 8.88 -8.58 2.67
N LEU A 4 8.05 -9.07 3.57
CA LEU A 4 7.05 -10.09 3.35
C LEU A 4 5.67 -9.42 3.33
N SER A 5 4.93 -9.55 2.23
CA SER A 5 3.52 -9.19 2.15
C SER A 5 2.67 -10.42 2.45
N LEU A 6 1.88 -10.36 3.51
CA LEU A 6 1.10 -11.50 4.01
C LEU A 6 -0.32 -11.03 4.38
N PRO A 7 -1.32 -11.18 3.49
CA PRO A 7 -2.66 -10.68 3.74
C PRO A 7 -3.37 -11.47 4.84
N VAL A 8 -4.12 -10.74 5.65
CA VAL A 8 -4.98 -11.31 6.68
C VAL A 8 -6.29 -11.80 6.06
N SER A 9 -6.85 -10.98 5.15
CA SER A 9 -8.13 -11.24 4.50
C SER A 9 -8.23 -10.50 3.17
N ASP A 10 -8.90 -11.11 2.18
CA ASP A 10 -9.24 -10.46 0.89
C ASP A 10 -10.62 -9.77 0.93
N ILE A 11 -11.34 -9.84 2.07
CA ILE A 11 -12.66 -9.26 2.23
C ILE A 11 -12.55 -7.75 2.45
N CYS A 12 -13.43 -6.98 1.81
CA CYS A 12 -13.54 -5.54 2.04
C CYS A 12 -15.01 -5.12 2.16
N ASN A 13 -15.29 -4.25 3.12
CA ASN A 13 -16.62 -3.69 3.33
C ASN A 13 -16.89 -2.40 2.56
N TYR A 14 -15.84 -1.77 1.97
CA TYR A 14 -15.99 -0.62 1.08
C TYR A 14 -16.10 -1.08 -0.39
N ARG A 15 -16.57 -0.18 -1.25
CA ARG A 15 -16.77 -0.39 -2.69
C ARG A 15 -16.01 0.65 -3.49
N CYS A 16 -14.73 0.83 -3.15
CA CYS A 16 -13.86 1.87 -3.75
C CYS A 16 -13.86 1.75 -5.27
N ARG A 17 -14.11 2.87 -5.96
CA ARG A 17 -14.25 2.92 -7.42
C ARG A 17 -12.94 2.68 -8.16
N HIS A 18 -11.82 3.00 -7.51
CA HIS A 18 -10.46 2.78 -8.04
C HIS A 18 -9.85 1.44 -7.61
N CYS A 19 -10.65 0.54 -7.02
CA CYS A 19 -10.17 -0.75 -6.51
C CYS A 19 -11.16 -1.86 -6.88
N HIS A 20 -10.67 -3.08 -7.05
CA HIS A 20 -11.50 -4.25 -7.38
C HIS A 20 -11.39 -5.38 -6.34
N ILE A 21 -10.59 -5.21 -5.27
CA ILE A 21 -10.37 -6.27 -4.27
C ILE A 21 -11.70 -6.70 -3.63
N TRP A 22 -12.61 -5.77 -3.38
CA TRP A 22 -13.92 -6.04 -2.80
C TRP A 22 -14.85 -6.90 -3.69
N MET A 23 -14.50 -7.11 -4.97
CA MET A 23 -15.25 -7.94 -5.92
C MET A 23 -14.73 -9.38 -5.96
N LYS A 24 -13.61 -9.68 -5.28
CA LYS A 24 -13.08 -11.03 -5.22
C LYS A 24 -14.05 -11.93 -4.46
N GLU A 25 -14.25 -13.15 -4.97
CA GLU A 25 -14.99 -14.18 -4.25
C GLU A 25 -14.26 -14.54 -2.95
N GLN A 26 -15.05 -14.64 -1.88
CA GLN A 26 -14.57 -15.23 -0.64
C GLN A 26 -14.34 -16.72 -0.86
N ARG A 27 -13.15 -17.20 -0.58
CA ARG A 27 -12.82 -18.62 -0.70
C ARG A 27 -12.46 -19.19 0.65
N PRO A 28 -12.87 -20.46 0.92
CA PRO A 28 -12.56 -21.12 2.19
C PRO A 28 -11.09 -21.58 2.29
N ASP A 29 -10.37 -21.66 1.17
CA ASP A 29 -9.02 -22.20 1.04
C ASP A 29 -7.92 -21.12 1.31
N THR A 30 -8.04 -20.40 2.42
CA THR A 30 -7.03 -19.42 2.84
C THR A 30 -5.99 -20.06 3.76
N LEU A 31 -4.81 -19.44 3.82
CA LEU A 31 -3.78 -19.82 4.78
C LEU A 31 -4.35 -19.82 6.21
N SER A 32 -4.00 -20.83 6.99
CA SER A 32 -4.35 -20.86 8.40
C SER A 32 -3.57 -19.82 9.21
N ARG A 33 -4.15 -19.38 10.34
CA ARG A 33 -3.45 -18.52 11.31
C ARG A 33 -2.08 -19.08 11.71
N ALA A 34 -2.05 -20.37 12.05
CA ALA A 34 -0.81 -21.03 12.44
C ALA A 34 0.25 -20.89 11.34
N ARG A 35 -0.14 -21.12 10.07
CA ARG A 35 0.80 -21.00 8.96
C ARG A 35 1.29 -19.57 8.74
N ARG A 36 0.42 -18.55 8.88
CA ARG A 36 0.85 -17.14 8.82
C ARG A 36 1.86 -16.81 9.91
N ILE A 37 1.65 -17.28 11.13
CA ILE A 37 2.60 -17.09 12.25
C ILE A 37 3.94 -17.77 11.96
N GLU A 38 3.93 -19.02 11.46
CA GLU A 38 5.15 -19.73 11.05
C GLU A 38 5.91 -18.96 9.96
N LEU A 39 5.22 -18.42 8.94
CA LEU A 39 5.85 -17.61 7.88
C LEU A 39 6.51 -16.34 8.43
N VAL A 40 5.90 -15.68 9.43
CA VAL A 40 6.52 -14.54 10.12
C VAL A 40 7.80 -14.98 10.83
N GLN A 41 7.79 -16.12 11.52
CA GLN A 41 8.96 -16.67 12.22
C GLN A 41 10.07 -17.10 11.26
N GLU A 42 9.72 -17.79 10.15
CA GLU A 42 10.66 -18.11 9.08
C GLU A 42 11.32 -16.83 8.51
N PHE A 43 10.51 -15.78 8.28
CA PHE A 43 11.02 -14.52 7.77
C PHE A 43 11.95 -13.82 8.74
N ALA A 44 11.61 -13.77 10.03
CA ALA A 44 12.44 -13.18 11.06
C ALA A 44 13.80 -13.89 11.20
N HIS A 45 13.78 -15.22 11.17
CA HIS A 45 15.00 -16.01 11.20
C HIS A 45 15.90 -15.73 10.00
N TRP A 46 15.31 -15.54 8.84
CA TRP A 46 16.04 -15.32 7.59
C TRP A 46 16.48 -13.87 7.38
N ASN A 47 15.63 -12.91 7.77
CA ASN A 47 15.92 -11.48 7.62
C ASN A 47 15.40 -10.64 8.80
N PRO A 48 16.13 -10.62 9.93
CA PRO A 48 15.71 -9.88 11.13
C PRO A 48 15.64 -8.35 10.93
N SER A 49 16.21 -7.83 9.85
CA SER A 49 16.13 -6.40 9.48
C SER A 49 14.99 -6.08 8.50
N GLY A 50 14.19 -7.08 8.14
CA GLY A 50 13.05 -6.91 7.27
C GLY A 50 11.81 -6.37 7.99
N TYR A 51 10.71 -6.28 7.25
CA TYR A 51 9.41 -5.91 7.82
C TYR A 51 8.27 -6.70 7.16
N VAL A 52 7.16 -6.82 7.86
CA VAL A 52 5.96 -7.51 7.38
C VAL A 52 4.89 -6.47 7.04
N VAL A 53 4.27 -6.63 5.89
CA VAL A 53 3.11 -5.85 5.48
C VAL A 53 1.90 -6.76 5.51
N LEU A 54 0.86 -6.37 6.19
CA LEU A 54 -0.41 -7.08 6.25
C LEU A 54 -1.44 -6.31 5.37
N PRO A 55 -1.43 -6.54 4.05
CA PRO A 55 -2.43 -5.96 3.18
C PRO A 55 -3.71 -6.80 3.25
N GLY A 56 -4.71 -6.37 2.50
CA GLY A 56 -5.93 -7.16 2.35
C GLY A 56 -6.99 -6.36 1.62
N GLY A 57 -8.23 -6.81 1.73
CA GLY A 57 -9.38 -5.97 1.43
C GLY A 57 -9.50 -4.88 2.50
N GLU A 58 -10.04 -5.25 3.67
CA GLU A 58 -9.98 -4.44 4.89
C GLU A 58 -9.47 -5.32 6.04
N VAL A 59 -8.24 -5.07 6.46
CA VAL A 59 -7.52 -5.89 7.43
C VAL A 59 -8.20 -5.92 8.81
N THR A 60 -8.92 -4.87 9.20
CA THR A 60 -9.60 -4.77 10.51
C THR A 60 -10.94 -5.50 10.56
N LEU A 61 -11.41 -6.10 9.46
CA LEU A 61 -12.62 -6.94 9.48
C LEU A 61 -12.39 -8.27 10.23
N ASP A 62 -11.16 -8.77 10.20
CA ASP A 62 -10.74 -9.92 11.01
C ASP A 62 -9.68 -9.44 12.03
N MET A 63 -10.17 -8.77 13.06
CA MET A 63 -9.31 -8.19 14.09
C MET A 63 -8.55 -9.27 14.86
N GLU A 64 -9.15 -10.43 15.10
CA GLU A 64 -8.51 -11.54 15.81
C GLU A 64 -7.30 -12.08 15.04
N GLU A 65 -7.44 -12.28 13.74
CA GLU A 65 -6.35 -12.72 12.86
C GLU A 65 -5.26 -11.65 12.77
N LEU A 66 -5.65 -10.39 12.57
CA LEU A 66 -4.73 -9.25 12.53
C LEU A 66 -3.86 -9.19 13.80
N LEU A 67 -4.49 -9.23 14.97
CA LEU A 67 -3.78 -9.13 16.26
C LEU A 67 -2.85 -10.31 16.49
N ALA A 68 -3.24 -11.52 16.08
CA ALA A 68 -2.41 -12.71 16.20
C ALA A 68 -1.13 -12.61 15.36
N VAL A 69 -1.25 -12.20 14.09
CA VAL A 69 -0.10 -12.05 13.19
C VAL A 69 0.77 -10.85 13.58
N ALA A 70 0.17 -9.72 13.98
CA ALA A 70 0.92 -8.56 14.48
C ALA A 70 1.66 -8.88 15.79
N GLY A 71 1.06 -9.69 16.67
CA GLY A 71 1.70 -10.22 17.87
C GLY A 71 2.93 -11.05 17.56
N ALA A 72 2.83 -11.95 16.57
CA ALA A 72 3.96 -12.75 16.10
C ALA A 72 5.10 -11.87 15.52
N CYS A 73 4.76 -10.82 14.79
CA CYS A 73 5.76 -9.85 14.31
C CYS A 73 6.48 -9.16 15.48
N ARG A 74 5.74 -8.73 16.50
CA ARG A 74 6.32 -8.11 17.72
C ARG A 74 7.26 -9.08 18.46
N GLU A 75 6.84 -10.33 18.66
CA GLU A 75 7.65 -11.36 19.32
C GLU A 75 8.92 -11.67 18.52
N ALA A 76 8.84 -11.61 17.21
CA ALA A 76 9.95 -11.80 16.28
C ALA A 76 10.82 -10.53 16.09
N GLY A 77 10.48 -9.39 16.69
CA GLY A 77 11.21 -8.12 16.55
C GLY A 77 11.07 -7.46 15.18
N LEU A 78 10.06 -7.85 14.38
CA LEU A 78 9.83 -7.31 13.03
C LEU A 78 8.83 -6.15 13.06
N PRO A 79 9.11 -5.05 12.35
CA PRO A 79 8.10 -4.04 12.08
C PRO A 79 6.91 -4.65 11.32
N CYS A 80 5.70 -4.30 11.75
CA CYS A 80 4.44 -4.72 11.15
C CYS A 80 3.66 -3.52 10.62
N LEU A 81 3.35 -3.53 9.33
CA LEU A 81 2.69 -2.42 8.64
C LEU A 81 1.30 -2.85 8.18
N ILE A 82 0.30 -1.99 8.38
CA ILE A 82 -1.07 -2.20 7.89
C ILE A 82 -1.58 -1.01 7.10
N MET A 83 -2.50 -1.29 6.16
CA MET A 83 -3.34 -0.30 5.50
C MET A 83 -4.80 -0.62 5.80
N THR A 84 -5.58 0.40 6.17
CA THR A 84 -6.99 0.26 6.55
C THR A 84 -7.84 1.41 6.03
N ASN A 85 -9.13 1.14 5.80
CA ASN A 85 -10.12 2.19 5.56
C ASN A 85 -10.64 2.83 6.86
N GLY A 86 -10.30 2.25 8.01
CA GLY A 86 -10.64 2.76 9.34
C GLY A 86 -12.05 2.42 9.84
N SER A 87 -12.90 1.78 9.03
CA SER A 87 -14.33 1.58 9.35
C SER A 87 -14.61 0.82 10.65
N ARG A 88 -13.67 -0.02 11.07
CA ARG A 88 -13.79 -0.84 12.28
C ARG A 88 -13.05 -0.25 13.50
N ILE A 89 -12.45 0.91 13.33
CA ILE A 89 -11.80 1.62 14.44
C ILE A 89 -12.79 2.68 14.94
N ASP A 90 -13.78 2.25 15.69
CA ASP A 90 -14.94 3.03 16.08
C ASP A 90 -14.92 3.49 17.56
N SER A 91 -13.97 3.00 18.34
CA SER A 91 -13.78 3.33 19.74
C SER A 91 -12.31 3.46 20.12
N LEU A 92 -12.05 4.18 21.20
CA LEU A 92 -10.70 4.36 21.74
C LEU A 92 -10.10 3.03 22.22
N GLU A 93 -10.93 2.09 22.66
CA GLU A 93 -10.49 0.75 23.06
C GLU A 93 -9.96 -0.06 21.87
N VAL A 94 -10.67 -0.05 20.74
CA VAL A 94 -10.22 -0.70 19.50
C VAL A 94 -8.92 -0.06 19.02
N ALA A 95 -8.83 1.28 19.03
CA ALA A 95 -7.61 2.00 18.65
C ALA A 95 -6.44 1.66 19.58
N ARG A 96 -6.67 1.63 20.91
CA ARG A 96 -5.67 1.17 21.90
C ARG A 96 -5.17 -0.22 21.61
N THR A 97 -6.09 -1.16 21.38
CA THR A 97 -5.75 -2.57 21.08
C THR A 97 -4.84 -2.63 19.87
N LEU A 98 -5.14 -1.88 18.82
CA LEU A 98 -4.36 -1.86 17.60
C LEU A 98 -2.94 -1.28 17.83
N VAL A 99 -2.82 -0.11 18.44
CA VAL A 99 -1.50 0.55 18.62
C VAL A 99 -0.58 -0.18 19.60
N THR A 100 -1.13 -1.08 20.43
CA THR A 100 -0.36 -1.92 21.39
C THR A 100 -0.15 -3.36 20.92
N SER A 101 -0.72 -3.77 19.78
CA SER A 101 -0.70 -5.16 19.31
C SER A 101 0.67 -5.66 18.82
N GLY A 102 1.48 -4.76 18.27
CA GLY A 102 2.70 -5.09 17.52
C GLY A 102 2.72 -4.42 16.14
N VAL A 103 1.59 -3.82 15.72
CA VAL A 103 1.56 -2.94 14.55
C VAL A 103 2.44 -1.72 14.83
N THR A 104 3.40 -1.47 13.94
CA THR A 104 4.35 -0.35 14.07
C THR A 104 4.03 0.80 13.10
N PHE A 105 3.27 0.53 12.06
CA PHE A 105 2.86 1.53 11.08
C PHE A 105 1.43 1.26 10.62
N THR A 106 0.57 2.25 10.78
CA THR A 106 -0.80 2.23 10.29
C THR A 106 -0.99 3.33 9.26
N SER A 107 -1.37 2.96 8.04
CA SER A 107 -1.80 3.90 7.01
C SER A 107 -3.32 3.86 6.89
N VAL A 108 -3.97 4.98 7.15
CA VAL A 108 -5.43 5.12 6.99
C VAL A 108 -5.74 5.77 5.65
N SER A 109 -6.65 5.16 4.92
CA SER A 109 -6.97 5.55 3.55
C SER A 109 -7.99 6.70 3.51
N LEU A 110 -7.56 7.93 3.26
CA LEU A 110 -8.41 9.11 3.10
C LEU A 110 -8.02 9.88 1.82
N ASP A 111 -8.96 10.10 0.90
CA ASP A 111 -8.67 10.70 -0.41
C ASP A 111 -8.92 12.20 -0.48
N SER A 112 -9.68 12.75 0.44
CA SER A 112 -10.05 14.18 0.45
C SER A 112 -10.51 14.62 1.84
N HIS A 113 -10.34 15.91 2.14
CA HIS A 113 -10.97 16.57 3.28
C HIS A 113 -12.44 16.95 3.01
N LEU A 114 -12.87 16.84 1.74
CA LEU A 114 -14.26 17.04 1.35
C LEU A 114 -14.99 15.69 1.40
N ALA A 115 -15.98 15.58 2.27
CA ALA A 115 -16.73 14.35 2.51
C ALA A 115 -17.31 13.76 1.21
N GLU A 116 -17.87 14.61 0.35
CA GLU A 116 -18.46 14.16 -0.92
C GLU A 116 -17.45 13.45 -1.81
N LEU A 117 -16.24 13.99 -1.97
CA LEU A 117 -15.19 13.39 -2.79
C LEU A 117 -14.69 12.08 -2.20
N HIS A 118 -14.45 12.05 -0.88
CA HIS A 118 -14.02 10.82 -0.23
C HIS A 118 -15.09 9.73 -0.33
N ASN A 119 -16.33 10.04 0.03
CA ASN A 119 -17.45 9.10 -0.05
C ASN A 119 -17.68 8.59 -1.47
N PHE A 120 -17.55 9.47 -2.45
CA PHE A 120 -17.62 9.10 -3.87
C PHE A 120 -16.56 8.07 -4.25
N THR A 121 -15.29 8.30 -3.93
CA THR A 121 -14.20 7.39 -4.29
C THR A 121 -14.26 6.07 -3.53
N ARG A 122 -14.67 6.11 -2.25
CA ARG A 122 -14.76 4.92 -1.39
C ARG A 122 -16.05 4.13 -1.58
N GLY A 123 -17.04 4.69 -2.31
CA GLY A 123 -18.28 4.03 -2.68
C GLY A 123 -19.21 3.77 -1.49
N LEU A 124 -19.12 4.58 -0.43
CA LEU A 124 -19.93 4.48 0.78
C LEU A 124 -20.23 5.87 1.35
N PRO A 125 -21.52 6.22 1.62
CA PRO A 125 -21.88 7.56 2.11
C PRO A 125 -21.29 7.93 3.46
N THR A 126 -20.93 6.96 4.29
CA THR A 126 -20.43 7.14 5.65
C THR A 126 -18.91 7.06 5.76
N ALA A 127 -18.21 6.79 4.62
CA ALA A 127 -16.78 6.52 4.63
C ALA A 127 -15.95 7.67 5.24
N PHE A 128 -16.30 8.92 4.97
CA PHE A 128 -15.58 10.08 5.49
C PHE A 128 -15.65 10.16 7.01
N ASP A 129 -16.83 9.99 7.58
CA ASP A 129 -17.04 10.07 9.03
C ASP A 129 -16.36 8.90 9.75
N GLU A 130 -16.46 7.70 9.19
CA GLU A 130 -15.79 6.50 9.72
C GLU A 130 -14.27 6.66 9.70
N THR A 131 -13.72 7.05 8.56
CA THR A 131 -12.27 7.20 8.38
C THR A 131 -11.68 8.33 9.23
N THR A 132 -12.32 9.50 9.26
CA THR A 132 -11.82 10.63 10.06
C THR A 132 -11.93 10.39 11.54
N ARG A 133 -12.97 9.70 12.00
CA ARG A 133 -13.09 9.21 13.38
C ARG A 133 -11.94 8.26 13.72
N ALA A 134 -11.66 7.28 12.86
CA ALA A 134 -10.58 6.33 13.06
C ALA A 134 -9.21 7.01 13.20
N ILE A 135 -8.91 8.00 12.34
CA ILE A 135 -7.65 8.75 12.42
C ILE A 135 -7.51 9.46 13.77
N ARG A 136 -8.57 10.15 14.24
CA ARG A 136 -8.56 10.83 15.55
C ARG A 136 -8.36 9.85 16.70
N LEU A 137 -9.08 8.73 16.70
CA LEU A 137 -8.95 7.69 17.73
C LEU A 137 -7.57 7.06 17.75
N LEU A 138 -6.98 6.80 16.59
CA LEU A 138 -5.62 6.28 16.49
C LEU A 138 -4.58 7.31 16.95
N ALA A 139 -4.76 8.58 16.63
CA ALA A 139 -3.89 9.64 17.11
C ALA A 139 -3.93 9.76 18.64
N GLU A 140 -5.12 9.76 19.24
CA GLU A 140 -5.30 9.77 20.69
C GLU A 140 -4.71 8.51 21.34
N ALA A 141 -4.99 7.32 20.81
CA ALA A 141 -4.45 6.07 21.33
C ALA A 141 -2.92 6.00 21.22
N ARG A 142 -2.36 6.52 20.12
CA ARG A 142 -0.91 6.66 19.94
C ARG A 142 -0.30 7.50 21.06
N ASP A 143 -0.85 8.67 21.33
CA ASP A 143 -0.29 9.61 22.31
C ASP A 143 -0.39 9.09 23.74
N LEU A 144 -1.38 8.23 24.02
CA LEU A 144 -1.61 7.67 25.34
C LEU A 144 -0.85 6.35 25.59
N TRP A 145 -0.73 5.47 24.60
CA TRP A 145 -0.33 4.09 24.85
C TRP A 145 0.66 3.49 23.83
N ALA A 146 0.83 4.10 22.64
CA ALA A 146 1.66 3.47 21.63
C ALA A 146 3.15 3.53 21.99
N PRO A 147 3.95 2.54 21.57
CA PRO A 147 5.39 2.66 21.63
C PRO A 147 5.90 3.77 20.69
N ALA A 148 7.04 4.37 21.02
CA ALA A 148 7.65 5.44 20.24
C ALA A 148 7.93 5.07 18.77
N THR A 149 7.96 3.79 18.47
CA THR A 149 8.13 3.25 17.11
C THR A 149 6.86 3.27 16.27
N PHE A 150 5.67 3.42 16.87
CA PHE A 150 4.41 3.46 16.13
C PHE A 150 4.30 4.73 15.29
N ARG A 151 3.80 4.58 14.07
CA ARG A 151 3.57 5.69 13.13
C ARG A 151 2.16 5.64 12.56
N LEU A 152 1.50 6.80 12.55
CA LEU A 152 0.19 7.01 11.92
C LEU A 152 0.34 7.85 10.65
N CYS A 153 0.09 7.23 9.51
CA CYS A 153 0.10 7.86 8.20
C CYS A 153 -1.33 7.95 7.64
N VAL A 154 -1.59 8.95 6.83
CA VAL A 154 -2.77 9.01 5.97
C VAL A 154 -2.32 8.87 4.53
N THR A 155 -2.95 7.95 3.78
CA THR A 155 -2.67 7.78 2.34
C THR A 155 -3.89 8.16 1.53
N GLY A 156 -3.72 9.09 0.58
CA GLY A 156 -4.75 9.51 -0.36
C GLY A 156 -4.40 9.20 -1.80
N VAL A 157 -5.39 8.73 -2.56
CA VAL A 157 -5.27 8.61 -4.02
C VAL A 157 -5.66 9.93 -4.65
N LEU A 158 -4.75 10.52 -5.44
CA LEU A 158 -4.97 11.77 -6.14
C LEU A 158 -5.43 11.52 -7.57
N PHE A 159 -6.49 12.22 -7.94
CA PHE A 159 -7.13 12.19 -9.25
C PHE A 159 -7.61 13.62 -9.60
N LYS A 160 -8.17 13.79 -10.76
CA LYS A 160 -8.50 15.11 -11.32
C LYS A 160 -9.26 16.03 -10.36
N GLU A 161 -10.29 15.51 -9.70
CA GLU A 161 -11.20 16.33 -8.89
C GLU A 161 -10.65 16.67 -7.49
N ASN A 162 -9.80 15.83 -6.89
CA ASN A 162 -9.29 16.11 -5.55
C ASN A 162 -7.90 16.76 -5.55
N LEU A 163 -7.15 16.67 -6.62
CA LEU A 163 -5.80 17.23 -6.73
C LEU A 163 -5.73 18.74 -6.37
N PRO A 164 -6.64 19.62 -6.85
CA PRO A 164 -6.60 21.04 -6.50
C PRO A 164 -6.81 21.32 -5.01
N HIS A 165 -7.38 20.38 -4.28
CA HIS A 165 -7.71 20.50 -2.86
C HIS A 165 -6.61 19.90 -1.95
N PHE A 166 -5.52 19.40 -2.52
CA PHE A 166 -4.49 18.68 -1.77
C PHE A 166 -3.82 19.51 -0.65
N PRO A 167 -3.54 20.82 -0.80
CA PRO A 167 -2.99 21.61 0.31
C PRO A 167 -3.92 21.64 1.53
N ALA A 168 -5.21 21.89 1.32
CA ALA A 168 -6.20 21.88 2.40
C ALA A 168 -6.37 20.47 3.00
N PHE A 169 -6.26 19.43 2.18
CA PHE A 169 -6.26 18.04 2.64
C PHE A 169 -5.07 17.74 3.57
N VAL A 170 -3.86 18.19 3.23
CA VAL A 170 -2.67 18.00 4.08
C VAL A 170 -2.84 18.67 5.44
N GLU A 171 -3.31 19.91 5.47
CA GLU A 171 -3.59 20.60 6.72
C GLU A 171 -4.71 19.94 7.53
N PHE A 172 -5.74 19.45 6.86
CA PHE A 172 -6.79 18.67 7.49
C PHE A 172 -6.25 17.39 8.15
N CYS A 173 -5.40 16.62 7.46
CA CYS A 173 -4.75 15.43 8.01
C CYS A 173 -3.87 15.75 9.22
N ARG A 174 -3.15 16.89 9.17
CA ARG A 174 -2.38 17.40 10.32
C ARG A 174 -3.27 17.67 11.50
N GLY A 175 -4.41 18.34 11.27
CA GLY A 175 -5.43 18.62 12.29
C GLY A 175 -6.12 17.38 12.87
N LEU A 176 -6.12 16.26 12.14
CA LEU A 176 -6.59 14.96 12.63
C LEU A 176 -5.55 14.22 13.48
N GLY A 177 -4.31 14.72 13.56
CA GLY A 177 -3.23 14.10 14.31
C GLY A 177 -2.40 13.08 13.54
N ALA A 178 -2.48 13.05 12.20
CA ALA A 178 -1.58 12.25 11.39
C ALA A 178 -0.12 12.73 11.52
N GLN A 179 0.83 11.81 11.51
CA GLN A 179 2.26 12.13 11.55
C GLN A 179 2.84 12.30 10.14
N ASN A 180 2.25 11.62 9.17
CA ASN A 180 2.66 11.71 7.77
C ASN A 180 1.45 11.64 6.84
N VAL A 181 1.61 12.20 5.65
CA VAL A 181 0.68 12.01 4.52
C VAL A 181 1.45 11.43 3.34
N ASP A 182 0.99 10.31 2.82
CA ASP A 182 1.42 9.77 1.53
C ASP A 182 0.39 10.10 0.45
N LEU A 183 0.87 10.46 -0.73
CA LEU A 183 0.03 10.62 -1.91
C LEU A 183 0.31 9.49 -2.90
N GLN A 184 -0.77 8.96 -3.44
CA GLN A 184 -0.71 7.99 -4.53
C GLN A 184 -1.35 8.62 -5.76
N VAL A 185 -0.67 8.64 -6.88
CA VAL A 185 -1.28 9.09 -8.14
C VAL A 185 -2.21 7.99 -8.63
N LEU A 186 -3.40 8.37 -9.11
CA LEU A 186 -4.36 7.41 -9.66
C LEU A 186 -3.69 6.55 -10.74
N ALA A 187 -3.64 5.25 -10.51
CA ALA A 187 -3.00 4.30 -11.40
C ALA A 187 -4.03 3.39 -12.07
N ARG A 188 -3.90 3.21 -13.40
CA ARG A 188 -4.68 2.23 -14.15
C ARG A 188 -4.40 0.81 -13.65
N THR A 189 -3.15 0.52 -13.37
CA THR A 189 -2.69 -0.82 -13.11
C THR A 189 -2.17 -0.96 -11.69
N PHE A 190 -2.96 -1.62 -10.87
CA PHE A 190 -2.49 -2.31 -9.70
C PHE A 190 -2.94 -3.76 -9.86
N SER A 191 -2.02 -4.69 -10.13
CA SER A 191 -2.29 -6.07 -10.51
C SER A 191 -3.01 -6.20 -11.88
N ASN A 192 -4.17 -6.86 -11.95
CA ASN A 192 -4.86 -7.13 -13.22
C ASN A 192 -5.72 -5.96 -13.70
N ALA A 193 -5.89 -5.86 -15.01
CA ALA A 193 -6.94 -5.04 -15.61
C ALA A 193 -8.31 -5.43 -15.02
N HIS A 194 -9.14 -4.43 -14.72
CA HIS A 194 -10.48 -4.65 -14.22
C HIS A 194 -11.40 -3.53 -14.68
N GLU A 195 -12.50 -3.89 -15.32
CA GLU A 195 -13.41 -2.95 -15.99
C GLU A 195 -13.82 -1.74 -15.11
N THR A 196 -14.25 -2.00 -13.87
CA THR A 196 -14.71 -0.92 -12.96
C THR A 196 -13.59 0.06 -12.62
N ARG A 197 -12.39 -0.44 -12.33
CA ARG A 197 -11.22 0.37 -11.99
C ARG A 197 -10.72 1.13 -13.21
N ASP A 198 -10.68 0.47 -14.35
CA ASP A 198 -10.19 1.07 -15.59
C ASP A 198 -11.16 2.14 -16.08
N ALA A 199 -12.49 1.94 -15.96
CA ALA A 199 -13.49 2.97 -16.23
C ALA A 199 -13.33 4.19 -15.30
N PHE A 200 -12.99 3.97 -14.03
CA PHE A 200 -12.69 5.08 -13.11
C PHE A 200 -11.45 5.84 -13.55
N PHE A 201 -10.39 5.13 -13.92
CA PHE A 201 -9.16 5.73 -14.43
C PHE A 201 -9.45 6.59 -15.68
N GLU A 202 -10.11 6.01 -16.69
CA GLU A 202 -10.44 6.73 -17.94
C GLU A 202 -11.25 8.01 -17.72
N LYS A 203 -12.07 8.07 -16.68
CA LYS A 203 -12.88 9.24 -16.39
C LYS A 203 -12.18 10.30 -15.54
N HIS A 204 -11.33 9.88 -14.59
CA HIS A 204 -10.83 10.72 -13.50
C HIS A 204 -9.31 10.97 -13.56
N PHE A 205 -8.62 10.41 -14.56
CA PHE A 205 -7.24 10.77 -14.87
C PHE A 205 -7.17 12.04 -15.73
N TRP A 206 -6.02 12.63 -15.86
CA TRP A 206 -5.76 13.84 -16.67
C TRP A 206 -5.48 13.46 -18.12
N HIS A 207 -6.42 13.70 -19.02
CA HIS A 207 -6.31 13.27 -20.42
C HIS A 207 -6.04 14.42 -21.39
N THR A 208 -6.67 15.59 -21.16
CA THR A 208 -6.48 16.72 -22.06
C THR A 208 -5.17 17.48 -21.76
N PRO A 209 -4.61 18.19 -22.74
CA PRO A 209 -3.43 19.03 -22.52
C PRO A 209 -3.60 20.04 -21.38
N GLU A 210 -4.80 20.62 -21.25
CA GLU A 210 -5.15 21.58 -20.21
C GLU A 210 -5.19 20.92 -18.82
N GLU A 211 -5.80 19.74 -18.72
CA GLU A 211 -5.83 18.95 -17.48
C GLU A 211 -4.42 18.54 -17.04
N LYS A 212 -3.60 18.05 -17.98
CA LYS A 212 -2.19 17.69 -17.71
C LYS A 212 -1.38 18.89 -17.27
N ALA A 213 -1.53 20.03 -17.95
CA ALA A 213 -0.84 21.27 -17.57
C ALA A 213 -1.24 21.74 -16.16
N LEU A 214 -2.52 21.62 -15.79
CA LEU A 214 -3.00 21.92 -14.45
C LEU A 214 -2.42 20.96 -13.42
N ALA A 215 -2.47 19.66 -13.69
CA ALA A 215 -1.90 18.65 -12.80
C ALA A 215 -0.40 18.86 -12.55
N ARG A 216 0.37 19.13 -13.60
CA ARG A 216 1.80 19.43 -13.50
C ARG A 216 2.08 20.61 -12.57
N ARG A 217 1.32 21.72 -12.70
CA ARG A 217 1.47 22.89 -11.81
C ARG A 217 1.20 22.51 -10.35
N HIS A 218 0.12 21.77 -10.09
CA HIS A 218 -0.23 21.37 -8.73
C HIS A 218 0.82 20.43 -8.13
N PHE A 219 1.22 19.36 -8.83
CA PHE A 219 2.25 18.44 -8.31
C PHE A 219 3.58 19.15 -8.08
N THR A 220 4.00 20.03 -8.98
CA THR A 220 5.22 20.83 -8.79
C THR A 220 5.11 21.67 -7.52
N GLN A 221 4.04 22.45 -7.37
CA GLN A 221 3.83 23.29 -6.19
C GLN A 221 3.82 22.45 -4.90
N PHE A 222 3.07 21.34 -4.88
CA PHE A 222 2.91 20.55 -3.66
C PHE A 222 4.21 19.91 -3.20
N LEU A 223 4.98 19.33 -4.12
CA LEU A 223 6.20 18.62 -3.77
C LEU A 223 7.39 19.55 -3.50
N THR A 224 7.31 20.83 -3.93
CA THR A 224 8.38 21.79 -3.69
C THR A 224 8.09 22.78 -2.57
N GLU A 225 6.82 23.08 -2.28
CA GLU A 225 6.46 24.20 -1.40
C GLU A 225 5.67 23.78 -0.15
N LEU A 226 4.87 22.68 -0.25
CA LEU A 226 3.90 22.34 0.81
C LEU A 226 4.57 21.77 2.07
N ASP A 227 5.68 21.08 1.94
CA ASP A 227 6.45 20.52 3.06
C ASP A 227 7.94 20.81 2.91
N PRO A 228 8.38 22.07 3.16
CA PRO A 228 9.77 22.48 2.95
C PRO A 228 10.74 21.76 3.89
N THR A 229 10.29 21.24 5.03
CA THR A 229 11.12 20.44 5.94
C THR A 229 11.26 18.98 5.47
N GLY A 230 10.33 18.52 4.63
CA GLY A 230 10.26 17.15 4.18
C GLY A 230 9.93 16.14 5.29
N GLU A 231 9.27 16.56 6.35
CA GLU A 231 8.96 15.70 7.51
C GLU A 231 7.55 15.12 7.47
N PHE A 232 6.62 15.79 6.81
CA PHE A 232 5.21 15.43 6.81
C PHE A 232 4.77 14.66 5.56
N LEU A 233 5.20 15.07 4.36
CA LEU A 233 4.90 14.34 3.12
C LEU A 233 5.88 13.17 2.91
N VAL A 234 5.35 12.00 2.61
CA VAL A 234 6.18 10.82 2.27
C VAL A 234 6.83 11.00 0.91
N LYS A 235 6.10 11.51 -0.09
CA LYS A 235 6.66 11.85 -1.39
C LYS A 235 7.56 13.07 -1.30
N ARG A 236 8.66 13.04 -2.03
CA ARG A 236 9.74 14.03 -2.00
C ARG A 236 9.84 14.77 -3.34
N PRO A 237 10.50 15.93 -3.39
CA PRO A 237 10.80 16.61 -4.66
C PRO A 237 11.48 15.70 -5.70
N ALA A 238 12.28 14.74 -5.25
CA ALA A 238 12.91 13.74 -6.12
C ALA A 238 11.93 12.78 -6.83
N ASP A 239 10.67 12.73 -6.37
CA ASP A 239 9.61 11.93 -7.01
C ASP A 239 8.89 12.70 -8.12
N LEU A 240 9.06 14.03 -8.18
CA LEU A 240 8.30 14.92 -9.05
C LEU A 240 8.43 14.54 -10.53
N ASP A 241 9.65 14.34 -11.02
CA ASP A 241 9.88 14.06 -12.44
C ASP A 241 9.14 12.77 -12.89
N TRP A 242 9.11 11.76 -12.03
CA TRP A 242 8.40 10.52 -12.31
C TRP A 242 6.89 10.71 -12.31
N ILE A 243 6.37 11.51 -11.38
CA ILE A 243 4.94 11.83 -11.32
C ILE A 243 4.53 12.64 -12.56
N LEU A 244 5.31 13.64 -12.94
CA LEU A 244 5.02 14.46 -14.12
C LEU A 244 5.08 13.65 -15.41
N ARG A 245 6.06 12.76 -15.56
CA ARG A 245 6.15 11.85 -16.69
C ARG A 245 4.94 10.91 -16.76
N TYR A 246 4.47 10.42 -15.61
CA TYR A 246 3.28 9.58 -15.54
C TYR A 246 2.00 10.35 -15.86
N VAL A 247 1.87 11.60 -15.45
CA VAL A 247 0.74 12.47 -15.81
C VAL A 247 0.70 12.71 -17.32
N ASP A 248 1.86 12.89 -17.95
CA ASP A 248 1.96 13.11 -19.40
C ASP A 248 1.62 11.85 -20.21
N ASP A 249 2.14 10.70 -19.76
CA ASP A 249 1.92 9.42 -20.41
C ASP A 249 1.84 8.29 -19.34
N PRO A 250 0.64 7.86 -18.93
CA PRO A 250 0.49 6.83 -17.91
C PRO A 250 0.93 5.43 -18.37
N ASP A 251 1.16 5.24 -19.66
CA ASP A 251 1.56 3.96 -20.25
C ASP A 251 3.04 3.94 -20.70
N PHE A 252 3.82 4.96 -20.37
CA PHE A 252 5.22 5.02 -20.78
C PHE A 252 6.02 3.81 -20.27
N ALA A 253 6.88 3.29 -21.10
CA ALA A 253 7.93 2.36 -20.69
C ALA A 253 9.17 3.11 -20.24
N THR A 254 9.89 2.58 -19.26
CA THR A 254 11.18 3.13 -18.86
C THR A 254 12.28 2.64 -19.82
N GLU A 255 13.30 3.46 -20.06
CA GLU A 255 14.42 3.10 -20.93
C GLU A 255 15.22 1.93 -20.36
N GLU A 256 15.35 1.92 -19.02
CA GLU A 256 16.01 0.86 -18.28
C GLU A 256 15.14 0.40 -17.11
N PRO A 257 15.37 -0.83 -16.60
CA PRO A 257 14.67 -1.33 -15.41
C PRO A 257 14.94 -0.47 -14.18
N ILE A 258 13.88 0.15 -13.63
CA ILE A 258 13.96 1.03 -12.45
C ILE A 258 13.49 0.38 -11.15
N CYS A 259 12.84 -0.78 -11.25
CA CYS A 259 12.21 -1.45 -10.12
C CYS A 259 13.09 -2.60 -9.60
N GLY A 260 13.19 -2.73 -8.27
CA GLY A 260 13.90 -3.82 -7.58
C GLY A 260 12.97 -4.78 -6.81
N SER A 261 11.66 -4.71 -7.02
CA SER A 261 10.67 -5.46 -6.24
C SER A 261 10.96 -6.97 -6.20
N HIS A 262 11.23 -7.57 -7.36
CA HIS A 262 11.52 -8.99 -7.50
C HIS A 262 12.78 -9.48 -6.76
N GLN A 263 13.66 -8.56 -6.38
CA GLN A 263 14.89 -8.86 -5.62
C GLN A 263 14.75 -8.59 -4.12
N THR A 264 13.67 -7.91 -3.72
CA THR A 264 13.50 -7.45 -2.34
C THR A 264 12.22 -7.95 -1.68
N ASN A 265 11.19 -8.31 -2.44
CA ASN A 265 9.86 -8.58 -1.91
C ASN A 265 9.41 -10.01 -2.19
N LEU A 266 8.71 -10.61 -1.25
CA LEU A 266 7.88 -11.78 -1.46
C LEU A 266 6.44 -11.41 -1.09
N ILE A 267 5.54 -11.57 -2.04
CA ILE A 267 4.13 -11.25 -1.90
C ILE A 267 3.38 -12.55 -1.89
N ILE A 268 2.73 -12.84 -0.79
CA ILE A 268 1.89 -14.03 -0.62
C ILE A 268 0.44 -13.57 -0.69
N ASP A 269 -0.39 -14.22 -1.44
CA ASP A 269 -1.83 -13.96 -1.44
C ASP A 269 -2.54 -14.70 -0.30
N ALA A 270 -3.86 -14.49 -0.15
CA ALA A 270 -4.62 -15.10 0.94
C ALA A 270 -4.63 -16.65 0.90
N ARG A 271 -4.39 -17.26 -0.27
CA ARG A 271 -4.31 -18.72 -0.45
C ARG A 271 -2.91 -19.29 -0.28
N GLY A 272 -1.93 -18.40 -0.18
CA GLY A 272 -0.54 -18.79 -0.05
C GLY A 272 0.26 -18.74 -1.35
N ASP A 273 -0.34 -18.35 -2.47
CA ASP A 273 0.38 -18.24 -3.73
C ASP A 273 1.40 -17.10 -3.65
N GLY A 274 2.67 -17.44 -3.85
CA GLY A 274 3.81 -16.52 -3.72
C GLY A 274 4.17 -15.87 -5.04
N ALA A 275 4.38 -14.55 -5.06
CA ALA A 275 4.83 -13.78 -6.22
C ALA A 275 5.93 -12.80 -5.84
N LEU A 276 6.79 -12.42 -6.79
CA LEU A 276 7.91 -11.50 -6.56
C LEU A 276 7.53 -10.03 -6.74
N CYS A 277 6.31 -9.75 -7.21
CA CYS A 277 5.82 -8.40 -7.51
C CYS A 277 4.28 -8.42 -7.57
N PHE A 278 3.62 -7.31 -7.24
CA PHE A 278 2.16 -7.18 -7.38
C PHE A 278 1.66 -7.21 -8.83
N ASN A 279 2.53 -6.95 -9.81
CA ASN A 279 2.20 -6.90 -11.23
C ASN A 279 2.80 -8.07 -12.02
N THR A 280 3.16 -9.17 -11.37
CA THR A 280 3.81 -10.34 -11.99
C THR A 280 3.03 -10.87 -13.19
N GLN A 281 1.71 -10.87 -13.12
CA GLN A 281 0.80 -11.33 -14.18
C GLN A 281 0.86 -10.51 -15.48
N ARG A 282 1.47 -9.31 -15.44
CA ARG A 282 1.71 -8.48 -16.64
C ARG A 282 3.03 -8.81 -17.32
N ILE A 283 3.86 -9.61 -16.67
CA ILE A 283 5.25 -9.87 -17.07
C ILE A 283 5.45 -11.34 -17.37
N LEU A 284 4.76 -12.22 -16.63
CA LEU A 284 4.93 -13.67 -16.65
C LEU A 284 3.59 -14.35 -16.94
N ASP A 285 3.63 -15.40 -17.77
CA ASP A 285 2.46 -16.25 -18.05
C ASP A 285 2.01 -17.02 -16.80
N ASP A 286 2.98 -17.53 -16.03
CA ASP A 286 2.76 -18.13 -14.72
C ASP A 286 3.37 -17.21 -13.64
N PRO A 287 2.54 -16.44 -12.91
CA PRO A 287 3.02 -15.38 -12.01
C PRO A 287 3.50 -15.88 -10.65
N PHE A 288 3.29 -17.14 -10.30
CA PHE A 288 3.54 -17.65 -8.98
C PHE A 288 4.80 -18.52 -8.88
N VAL A 289 5.59 -18.29 -7.86
CA VAL A 289 6.83 -19.05 -7.58
C VAL A 289 6.57 -20.30 -6.72
N GLY A 290 5.33 -20.55 -6.34
CA GLY A 290 4.89 -21.68 -5.53
C GLY A 290 3.86 -21.26 -4.48
N ASN A 291 3.50 -22.18 -3.58
CA ASN A 291 2.46 -21.93 -2.57
C ASN A 291 3.00 -22.14 -1.14
N ALA A 292 2.85 -21.10 -0.31
CA ALA A 292 3.32 -21.04 1.08
C ALA A 292 2.58 -21.97 2.06
N ALA A 293 1.45 -22.55 1.66
CA ALA A 293 0.81 -23.59 2.47
C ALA A 293 1.66 -24.86 2.55
N ASN A 294 2.49 -25.13 1.53
CA ASN A 294 3.24 -26.36 1.37
C ASN A 294 4.76 -26.17 1.32
N LEU A 295 5.21 -24.92 1.04
CA LEU A 295 6.63 -24.59 0.88
C LEU A 295 7.05 -23.56 1.93
N SER A 296 8.29 -23.67 2.40
CA SER A 296 8.94 -22.66 3.24
C SER A 296 9.23 -21.38 2.42
N LEU A 297 9.42 -20.25 3.11
CA LEU A 297 9.84 -19.01 2.45
C LEU A 297 11.17 -19.16 1.70
N ALA A 298 12.07 -19.99 2.21
CA ALA A 298 13.36 -20.25 1.56
C ALA A 298 13.19 -20.99 0.24
N GLU A 299 12.30 -21.98 0.18
CA GLU A 299 11.98 -22.70 -1.05
C GLU A 299 11.30 -21.81 -2.08
N LEU A 300 10.31 -20.99 -1.66
CA LEU A 300 9.67 -20.02 -2.53
C LEU A 300 10.66 -18.99 -3.09
N TRP A 301 11.56 -18.49 -2.25
CA TRP A 301 12.51 -17.45 -2.62
C TRP A 301 13.68 -17.92 -3.47
N ARG A 302 14.21 -19.14 -3.19
CA ARG A 302 15.42 -19.68 -3.81
C ARG A 302 15.13 -20.74 -4.86
N GLY A 303 13.88 -21.15 -5.03
CA GLY A 303 13.49 -22.16 -6.01
C GLY A 303 13.85 -21.77 -7.43
N GLY A 304 13.99 -22.77 -8.31
CA GLY A 304 14.35 -22.57 -9.71
C GLY A 304 13.39 -21.61 -10.42
N LYS A 305 12.08 -21.78 -10.22
CA LYS A 305 11.05 -20.88 -10.78
C LYS A 305 11.27 -19.41 -10.37
N ALA A 306 11.59 -19.16 -9.09
CA ALA A 306 11.87 -17.81 -8.63
C ALA A 306 13.15 -17.22 -9.22
N ALA A 307 14.16 -18.05 -9.51
CA ALA A 307 15.38 -17.62 -10.18
C ALA A 307 15.11 -17.26 -11.65
N ASP A 308 14.36 -18.11 -12.36
CA ASP A 308 13.96 -17.89 -13.75
C ASP A 308 13.10 -16.62 -13.90
N ASP A 309 12.12 -16.44 -13.01
CA ASP A 309 11.26 -15.26 -12.99
C ASP A 309 12.06 -13.98 -12.76
N ARG A 310 13.03 -13.98 -11.83
CA ARG A 310 13.92 -12.83 -11.63
C ARG A 310 14.71 -12.48 -12.87
N ALA A 311 15.22 -13.46 -13.58
CA ALA A 311 15.99 -13.21 -14.81
C ALA A 311 15.14 -12.52 -15.89
N ILE A 312 13.83 -12.82 -15.95
CA ILE A 312 12.88 -12.13 -16.83
C ILE A 312 12.59 -10.73 -16.29
N MET A 313 12.30 -10.62 -14.99
CA MET A 313 11.91 -9.38 -14.35
C MET A 313 13.06 -8.36 -14.23
N ASP A 314 14.31 -8.80 -14.30
CA ASP A 314 15.47 -7.90 -14.38
C ASP A 314 15.43 -6.99 -15.62
N ARG A 315 14.65 -7.35 -16.65
CA ARG A 315 14.44 -6.57 -17.87
C ARG A 315 13.11 -5.81 -17.89
N CYS A 316 12.37 -5.80 -16.78
CA CYS A 316 11.05 -5.18 -16.71
C CYS A 316 11.17 -3.65 -16.82
N THR A 317 10.56 -3.07 -17.85
CA THR A 317 10.49 -1.62 -18.11
C THR A 317 9.13 -1.02 -17.82
N LEU A 318 8.24 -1.73 -17.12
CA LEU A 318 6.95 -1.19 -16.71
C LEU A 318 7.14 -0.01 -15.75
N ASN A 319 6.34 1.03 -15.94
CA ASN A 319 6.41 2.26 -15.16
C ASN A 319 5.82 2.19 -13.74
N CYS A 320 5.21 1.07 -13.35
CA CYS A 320 4.60 0.93 -12.02
C CYS A 320 5.59 1.19 -10.87
N GLY A 321 6.88 0.89 -11.06
CA GLY A 321 7.94 1.22 -10.11
C GLY A 321 8.24 2.72 -10.00
N ALA A 322 7.85 3.53 -10.98
CA ALA A 322 8.06 4.98 -10.96
C ALA A 322 7.21 5.68 -9.90
N LEU A 323 6.00 5.17 -9.66
CA LEU A 323 5.04 5.73 -8.71
C LEU A 323 5.14 5.12 -7.30
N ASN A 324 5.79 3.97 -7.17
CA ASN A 324 5.85 3.18 -5.96
C ASN A 324 7.26 3.18 -5.33
N CYS A 325 7.33 2.72 -4.10
CA CYS A 325 8.52 2.75 -3.25
C CYS A 325 9.65 1.77 -3.63
N HIS A 326 9.53 1.03 -4.72
CA HIS A 326 10.48 -0.04 -5.08
C HIS A 326 11.50 0.37 -6.15
N ARG A 327 11.67 1.66 -6.39
CA ARG A 327 12.73 2.14 -7.29
C ARG A 327 14.11 1.73 -6.78
N ARG A 328 14.93 1.20 -7.67
CA ARG A 328 16.35 1.00 -7.39
C ARG A 328 16.96 2.36 -7.10
N LYS A 329 17.59 2.54 -5.95
CA LYS A 329 18.37 3.75 -5.68
C LYS A 329 19.55 3.73 -6.65
N SER A 330 19.74 4.78 -7.43
CA SER A 330 20.89 4.94 -8.31
C SER A 330 22.18 4.79 -7.49
N GLY A 331 22.99 3.76 -7.79
CA GLY A 331 24.28 3.52 -7.15
C GLY A 331 24.29 2.52 -5.99
N ALA A 332 23.16 1.91 -5.61
CA ALA A 332 23.18 0.81 -4.67
C ALA A 332 23.19 -0.53 -5.45
N ALA A 333 24.38 -1.11 -5.61
CA ALA A 333 24.48 -2.53 -5.87
C ALA A 333 23.75 -3.24 -4.71
N VAL A 334 22.78 -4.09 -5.01
CA VAL A 334 22.16 -4.97 -4.02
C VAL A 334 23.24 -5.97 -3.63
N ALA A 335 23.84 -5.77 -2.44
CA ALA A 335 24.74 -6.73 -1.83
C ALA A 335 23.94 -7.89 -1.23
#